data_7153f4e145414313366b8035e62c1395
#
_entry.id   7153f4e145414313366b8035e62c1395
#
_cell.length_a   1.000
_cell.length_b   1.000
_cell.length_c   1.000
_cell.angle_alpha   90.00
_cell.angle_beta   90.00
_cell.angle_gamma   90.00
#
_symmetry.space_group_name_H-M   'P 1'
#
loop_
_entity.id
_entity.type
_entity.pdbx_description
1 polymer ?
#
loop_
_entity_poly.entity_id
_entity_poly.type
_entity_poly.pdbx_seq_one_letter_code
_entity_poly.pdbx_strand_id
1 'polypeptide(L)'
;YKPVVSSKLYSGGGNLVNDFSSEKRIFVPYETIPNIVINAFLSAEDKNFFSHPGVDAKGVVRAIIKNISNIISSKRLEGASTITQQVAKNFLLTNEVSINRKIKEAILAFRIERTLSKERILELYLNQIYLGEGSYGIASASLEYFDKPINKLNYAEAALLAALPKAPSRYNPFKNIKLAKYRR
;
A
#
# COMPACT_ATOMS: atom_id res chain seq x y z
N TYR A 1 17.23 -1.36 -5.69
CA TYR A 1 16.62 -1.76 -4.40
C TYR A 1 16.79 -3.27 -4.20
N LYS A 2 17.42 -3.67 -3.09
CA LYS A 2 17.46 -5.06 -2.63
C LYS A 2 16.43 -5.19 -1.51
N PRO A 3 15.34 -5.96 -1.66
CA PRO A 3 14.41 -6.18 -0.56
C PRO A 3 15.12 -6.83 0.63
N VAL A 4 14.69 -6.53 1.84
CA VAL A 4 15.16 -7.21 3.05
C VAL A 4 14.82 -8.70 2.90
N VAL A 5 15.83 -9.55 2.86
CA VAL A 5 15.68 -10.99 2.65
C VAL A 5 15.35 -11.63 3.99
N SER A 6 14.32 -12.46 4.04
CA SER A 6 14.02 -13.26 5.23
C SER A 6 15.03 -14.39 5.37
N SER A 7 15.54 -14.60 6.59
CA SER A 7 16.36 -15.77 6.91
C SER A 7 15.46 -16.94 7.28
N LYS A 8 15.45 -17.98 6.44
CA LYS A 8 14.67 -19.19 6.65
C LYS A 8 15.60 -20.34 7.01
N LEU A 9 15.25 -21.08 8.05
CA LEU A 9 15.96 -22.29 8.47
C LEU A 9 15.21 -23.50 7.93
N TYR A 10 15.94 -24.37 7.22
CA TYR A 10 15.41 -25.63 6.71
C TYR A 10 16.08 -26.82 7.41
N SER A 11 15.33 -27.89 7.64
CA SER A 11 15.89 -29.17 8.08
C SER A 11 16.73 -29.82 6.98
N GLY A 12 17.57 -30.80 7.33
CA GLY A 12 18.32 -31.59 6.35
C GLY A 12 17.46 -32.31 5.31
N GLY A 13 16.17 -32.48 5.57
CA GLY A 13 15.18 -33.01 4.64
C GLY A 13 14.45 -31.96 3.81
N GLY A 14 14.86 -30.68 3.84
CA GLY A 14 14.26 -29.60 3.05
C GLY A 14 12.97 -29.00 3.63
N ASN A 15 12.51 -29.42 4.79
CA ASN A 15 11.34 -28.86 5.43
C ASN A 15 11.68 -27.55 6.15
N LEU A 16 10.83 -26.52 6.00
CA LEU A 16 10.98 -25.26 6.72
C LEU A 16 10.80 -25.50 8.22
N VAL A 17 11.87 -25.25 9.00
CA VAL A 17 11.88 -25.39 10.46
C VAL A 17 11.46 -24.11 11.14
N ASN A 18 11.99 -22.97 10.67
CA ASN A 18 11.67 -21.66 11.23
C ASN A 18 11.89 -20.54 10.19
N ASP A 19 11.11 -19.48 10.31
CA ASP A 19 11.27 -18.22 9.57
C ASP A 19 11.60 -17.12 10.58
N PHE A 20 12.84 -16.65 10.56
CA PHE A 20 13.33 -15.58 11.44
C PHE A 20 13.06 -14.16 10.90
N SER A 21 12.24 -14.03 9.87
CA SER A 21 11.90 -12.73 9.34
C SER A 21 10.94 -11.99 10.27
N SER A 22 11.35 -10.82 10.74
CA SER A 22 10.45 -9.86 11.41
C SER A 22 9.41 -9.28 10.46
N GLU A 23 9.63 -9.39 9.14
CA GLU A 23 8.80 -8.88 8.07
C GLU A 23 8.51 -9.98 7.03
N LYS A 24 7.23 -10.28 6.83
CA LYS A 24 6.79 -11.20 5.78
C LYS A 24 6.77 -10.46 4.46
N ARG A 25 7.65 -10.84 3.51
CA ARG A 25 7.75 -10.23 2.18
C ARG A 25 7.85 -11.30 1.11
N ILE A 26 6.98 -11.21 0.11
CA ILE A 26 7.01 -12.04 -1.09
C ILE A 26 6.89 -11.08 -2.28
N PHE A 27 7.93 -11.04 -3.11
CA PHE A 27 7.96 -10.20 -4.30
C PHE A 27 7.12 -10.83 -5.42
N VAL A 28 6.33 -10.00 -6.09
CA VAL A 28 5.56 -10.37 -7.30
C VAL A 28 5.80 -9.34 -8.41
N PRO A 29 6.22 -9.78 -9.60
CA PRO A 29 6.35 -8.92 -10.78
C PRO A 29 4.99 -8.33 -11.17
N TYR A 30 4.99 -7.10 -11.72
CA TYR A 30 3.77 -6.39 -12.11
C TYR A 30 2.86 -7.22 -13.02
N GLU A 31 3.44 -7.91 -13.99
CA GLU A 31 2.73 -8.73 -15.00
C GLU A 31 1.96 -9.90 -14.39
N THR A 32 2.34 -10.32 -13.19
CA THR A 32 1.69 -11.43 -12.47
C THR A 32 0.61 -10.95 -11.49
N ILE A 33 0.48 -9.63 -11.28
CA ILE A 33 -0.52 -9.07 -10.38
C ILE A 33 -1.87 -9.00 -11.09
N PRO A 34 -2.92 -9.65 -10.57
CA PRO A 34 -4.24 -9.63 -11.19
C PRO A 34 -4.83 -8.22 -11.27
N ASN A 35 -5.49 -7.89 -12.37
CA ASN A 35 -6.15 -6.59 -12.57
C ASN A 35 -7.15 -6.25 -11.45
N ILE A 36 -7.81 -7.26 -10.88
CA ILE A 36 -8.73 -7.07 -9.76
C ILE A 36 -8.03 -6.43 -8.54
N VAL A 37 -6.79 -6.84 -8.24
CA VAL A 37 -5.98 -6.30 -7.15
C VAL A 37 -5.51 -4.90 -7.50
N ILE A 38 -4.94 -4.70 -8.70
CA ILE A 38 -4.51 -3.38 -9.20
C ILE A 38 -5.65 -2.37 -9.09
N ASN A 39 -6.81 -2.70 -9.65
CA ASN A 39 -7.98 -1.80 -9.66
C ASN A 39 -8.53 -1.51 -8.25
N ALA A 40 -8.47 -2.47 -7.33
CA ALA A 40 -8.87 -2.26 -5.94
C ALA A 40 -7.98 -1.21 -5.26
N PHE A 41 -6.65 -1.33 -5.38
CA PHE A 41 -5.71 -0.37 -4.80
C PHE A 41 -5.78 1.00 -5.45
N LEU A 42 -5.85 1.07 -6.78
CA LEU A 42 -6.05 2.33 -7.50
C LEU A 42 -7.33 3.04 -7.06
N SER A 43 -8.43 2.31 -6.95
CA SER A 43 -9.73 2.87 -6.54
C SER A 43 -9.72 3.40 -5.11
N ALA A 44 -8.98 2.73 -4.21
CA ALA A 44 -8.91 3.09 -2.81
C ALA A 44 -7.95 4.24 -2.51
N GLU A 45 -6.80 4.28 -3.19
CA GLU A 45 -5.68 5.14 -2.86
C GLU A 45 -5.44 6.26 -3.88
N ASP A 46 -5.57 5.96 -5.18
CA ASP A 46 -5.18 6.91 -6.24
C ASP A 46 -5.89 6.64 -7.57
N LYS A 47 -7.15 7.05 -7.68
CA LYS A 47 -7.97 6.80 -8.88
C LYS A 47 -7.39 7.37 -10.18
N ASN A 48 -6.62 8.44 -10.08
CA ASN A 48 -6.05 9.16 -11.20
C ASN A 48 -4.58 8.81 -11.42
N PHE A 49 -4.09 7.72 -10.84
CA PHE A 49 -2.67 7.35 -10.83
C PHE A 49 -2.01 7.46 -12.21
N PHE A 50 -2.64 6.93 -13.24
CA PHE A 50 -2.09 6.93 -14.60
C PHE A 50 -2.15 8.29 -15.32
N SER A 51 -2.83 9.30 -14.77
CA SER A 51 -3.05 10.58 -15.43
C SER A 51 -2.27 11.77 -14.85
N HIS A 52 -1.69 11.62 -13.64
CA HIS A 52 -0.93 12.70 -13.01
C HIS A 52 0.59 12.39 -12.96
N PRO A 53 1.46 13.40 -12.93
CA PRO A 53 2.92 13.25 -12.93
C PRO A 53 3.51 13.13 -11.50
N GLY A 54 2.92 12.27 -10.64
CA GLY A 54 3.40 12.01 -9.28
C GLY A 54 2.59 12.70 -8.17
N VAL A 55 1.97 13.83 -8.45
CA VAL A 55 1.06 14.54 -7.52
C VAL A 55 -0.26 14.82 -8.23
N ASP A 56 -1.38 14.43 -7.65
CA ASP A 56 -2.71 14.75 -8.16
C ASP A 56 -3.17 16.11 -7.63
N ALA A 57 -2.84 17.18 -8.36
CA ALA A 57 -3.24 18.54 -7.98
C ALA A 57 -4.76 18.71 -7.86
N LYS A 58 -5.54 18.07 -8.73
CA LYS A 58 -7.02 18.09 -8.66
C LYS A 58 -7.53 17.36 -7.42
N GLY A 59 -6.91 16.23 -7.09
CA GLY A 59 -7.20 15.48 -5.87
C GLY A 59 -6.86 16.27 -4.61
N VAL A 60 -5.74 17.00 -4.59
CA VAL A 60 -5.36 17.88 -3.48
C VAL A 60 -6.40 18.98 -3.26
N VAL A 61 -6.79 19.70 -4.32
CA VAL A 61 -7.81 20.76 -4.23
C VAL A 61 -9.16 20.19 -3.72
N ARG A 62 -9.59 19.05 -4.28
CA ARG A 62 -10.80 18.37 -3.82
C ARG A 62 -10.73 18.00 -2.34
N ALA A 63 -9.60 17.45 -1.89
CA ALA A 63 -9.41 17.06 -0.49
C ALA A 63 -9.41 18.28 0.44
N ILE A 64 -8.83 19.42 0.03
CA ILE A 64 -8.87 20.66 0.81
C ILE A 64 -10.33 21.12 1.00
N ILE A 65 -11.12 21.19 -0.07
CA ILE A 65 -12.53 21.62 -0.01
C ILE A 65 -13.32 20.67 0.91
N LYS A 66 -13.17 19.36 0.74
CA LYS A 66 -13.84 18.37 1.59
C LYS A 66 -13.40 18.45 3.05
N ASN A 67 -12.11 18.69 3.30
CA ASN A 67 -11.57 18.76 4.65
C ASN A 67 -12.09 20.00 5.41
N ILE A 68 -12.33 21.11 4.74
CA ILE A 68 -13.00 22.27 5.35
C ILE A 68 -14.41 21.85 5.83
N SER A 69 -15.20 21.18 4.99
CA SER A 69 -16.51 20.65 5.36
C SER A 69 -16.42 19.59 6.47
N ASN A 70 -15.41 18.71 6.41
CA ASN A 70 -15.20 17.67 7.40
C ASN A 70 -14.81 18.21 8.78
N ILE A 71 -14.03 19.29 8.84
CA ILE A 71 -13.69 19.98 10.10
C ILE A 71 -14.95 20.55 10.76
N ILE A 72 -15.79 21.22 9.96
CA ILE A 72 -17.06 21.78 10.46
C ILE A 72 -18.00 20.68 10.98
N SER A 73 -17.99 19.51 10.32
CA SER A 73 -18.84 18.36 10.66
C SER A 73 -18.18 17.37 11.64
N SER A 74 -17.04 17.67 12.23
CA SER A 74 -16.24 16.77 13.09
C SER A 74 -15.95 15.41 12.46
N LYS A 75 -15.83 15.35 11.12
CA LYS A 75 -15.51 14.15 10.36
C LYS A 75 -14.00 14.03 10.15
N ARG A 76 -13.55 12.81 9.88
CA ARG A 76 -12.14 12.52 9.62
C ARG A 76 -11.67 13.16 8.31
N LEU A 77 -10.47 13.75 8.35
CA LEU A 77 -9.84 14.35 7.18
C LEU A 77 -9.55 13.31 6.08
N GLU A 78 -9.76 13.72 4.84
CA GLU A 78 -9.45 12.93 3.65
C GLU A 78 -7.98 13.14 3.27
N GLY A 79 -7.26 12.06 3.01
CA GLY A 79 -5.87 12.13 2.49
C GLY A 79 -5.87 12.38 0.99
N ALA A 80 -4.85 13.10 0.52
CA ALA A 80 -4.64 13.39 -0.91
C ALA A 80 -3.25 12.95 -1.39
N SER A 81 -2.60 12.04 -0.67
CA SER A 81 -1.29 11.52 -1.09
C SER A 81 -1.48 10.48 -2.18
N THR A 82 -0.71 10.61 -3.26
CA THR A 82 -0.69 9.66 -4.37
C THR A 82 0.11 8.42 -4.03
N ILE A 83 -0.05 7.35 -4.83
CA ILE A 83 0.77 6.13 -4.75
C ILE A 83 2.26 6.47 -4.89
N THR A 84 2.64 7.33 -5.84
CA THR A 84 4.03 7.74 -6.05
C THR A 84 4.60 8.49 -4.83
N GLN A 85 3.82 9.34 -4.18
CA GLN A 85 4.22 9.98 -2.93
C GLN A 85 4.41 8.98 -1.78
N GLN A 86 3.58 7.94 -1.71
CA GLN A 86 3.72 6.87 -0.73
C GLN A 86 4.99 6.04 -0.99
N VAL A 87 5.34 5.76 -2.25
CA VAL A 87 6.61 5.13 -2.64
C VAL A 87 7.78 6.02 -2.21
N ALA A 88 7.77 7.31 -2.54
CA ALA A 88 8.81 8.25 -2.14
C ALA A 88 9.02 8.28 -0.62
N LYS A 89 7.92 8.31 0.15
CA LYS A 89 7.94 8.26 1.61
C LYS A 89 8.59 6.96 2.12
N ASN A 90 8.15 5.82 1.61
CA ASN A 90 8.55 4.52 2.16
C ASN A 90 10.01 4.15 1.85
N PHE A 91 10.56 4.63 0.72
CA PHE A 91 11.90 4.28 0.28
C PHE A 91 12.98 5.32 0.60
N LEU A 92 12.61 6.59 0.67
CA LEU A 92 13.57 7.68 0.61
C LEU A 92 13.49 8.66 1.78
N LEU A 93 12.48 8.55 2.64
CA LEU A 93 12.26 9.52 3.71
C LEU A 93 12.13 8.86 5.08
N THR A 94 12.45 9.64 6.12
CA THR A 94 12.26 9.25 7.51
C THR A 94 10.80 9.40 7.95
N ASN A 95 10.42 8.77 9.07
CA ASN A 95 9.05 8.81 9.60
C ASN A 95 8.67 10.14 10.29
N GLU A 96 9.47 11.19 10.13
CA GLU A 96 9.20 12.50 10.70
C GLU A 96 7.93 13.12 10.09
N VAL A 97 7.07 13.68 10.92
CA VAL A 97 5.84 14.35 10.48
C VAL A 97 6.10 15.86 10.41
N SER A 98 6.46 16.35 9.21
CA SER A 98 6.73 17.76 8.99
C SER A 98 6.25 18.23 7.60
N ILE A 99 6.01 19.54 7.47
CA ILE A 99 5.69 20.17 6.18
C ILE A 99 6.87 20.02 5.21
N ASN A 100 8.10 20.18 5.71
CA ASN A 100 9.32 20.00 4.91
C ASN A 100 9.40 18.59 4.32
N ARG A 101 9.06 17.56 5.09
CA ARG A 101 8.98 16.21 4.57
C ARG A 101 7.93 16.09 3.47
N LYS A 102 6.76 16.74 3.62
CA LYS A 102 5.71 16.69 2.60
C LYS A 102 6.12 17.35 1.27
N ILE A 103 6.89 18.43 1.34
CA ILE A 103 7.49 19.06 0.15
C ILE A 103 8.51 18.11 -0.49
N LYS A 104 9.38 17.48 0.30
CA LYS A 104 10.35 16.50 -0.21
C LYS A 104 9.64 15.30 -0.88
N GLU A 105 8.55 14.78 -0.27
CA GLU A 105 7.74 13.74 -0.90
C GLU A 105 7.24 14.14 -2.30
N ALA A 106 6.72 15.36 -2.44
CA ALA A 106 6.22 15.84 -3.73
C ALA A 106 7.34 15.96 -4.78
N ILE A 107 8.47 16.56 -4.40
CA ILE A 107 9.63 16.68 -5.30
C ILE A 107 10.15 15.30 -5.72
N LEU A 108 10.27 14.38 -4.77
CA LEU A 108 10.73 13.03 -5.06
C LEU A 108 9.72 12.25 -5.93
N ALA A 109 8.43 12.44 -5.70
CA ALA A 109 7.40 11.84 -6.54
C ALA A 109 7.54 12.28 -8.01
N PHE A 110 7.76 13.56 -8.30
CA PHE A 110 8.04 14.04 -9.66
C PHE A 110 9.33 13.43 -10.25
N ARG A 111 10.39 13.28 -9.45
CA ARG A 111 11.64 12.65 -9.92
C ARG A 111 11.45 11.17 -10.23
N ILE A 112 10.73 10.43 -9.38
CA ILE A 112 10.42 9.02 -9.57
C ILE A 112 9.65 8.83 -10.89
N GLU A 113 8.62 9.63 -11.15
CA GLU A 113 7.81 9.57 -12.37
C GLU A 113 8.58 9.89 -13.66
N ARG A 114 9.66 10.65 -13.55
CA ARG A 114 10.56 10.89 -14.70
C ARG A 114 11.53 9.75 -14.98
N THR A 115 11.73 8.87 -14.00
CA THR A 115 12.74 7.81 -14.07
C THR A 115 12.14 6.42 -14.24
N LEU A 116 10.96 6.20 -13.67
CA LEU A 116 10.27 4.90 -13.67
C LEU A 116 8.92 4.99 -14.39
N SER A 117 8.53 3.91 -15.04
CA SER A 117 7.17 3.79 -15.61
C SER A 117 6.12 3.68 -14.50
N LYS A 118 4.87 3.96 -14.82
CA LYS A 118 3.73 3.82 -13.90
C LYS A 118 3.60 2.39 -13.37
N GLU A 119 3.77 1.41 -14.22
CA GLU A 119 3.74 -0.01 -13.87
C GLU A 119 4.82 -0.35 -12.85
N ARG A 120 6.04 0.16 -13.05
CA ARG A 120 7.15 -0.06 -12.12
C ARG A 120 6.93 0.62 -10.78
N ILE A 121 6.36 1.82 -10.75
CA ILE A 121 6.00 2.52 -9.51
C ILE A 121 4.93 1.73 -8.75
N LEU A 122 3.92 1.24 -9.46
CA LEU A 122 2.83 0.46 -8.86
C LEU A 122 3.34 -0.90 -8.34
N GLU A 123 4.24 -1.55 -9.07
CA GLU A 123 4.92 -2.76 -8.62
C GLU A 123 5.67 -2.52 -7.30
N LEU A 124 6.48 -1.47 -7.23
CA LEU A 124 7.20 -1.10 -6.01
C LEU A 124 6.23 -0.84 -4.85
N TYR A 125 5.14 -0.12 -5.10
CA TYR A 125 4.12 0.16 -4.11
C TYR A 125 3.48 -1.12 -3.58
N LEU A 126 2.94 -1.96 -4.46
CA LEU A 126 2.22 -3.17 -4.11
C LEU A 126 3.09 -4.24 -3.42
N ASN A 127 4.40 -4.22 -3.66
CA ASN A 127 5.35 -5.10 -2.98
C ASN A 127 5.87 -4.56 -1.63
N GLN A 128 5.67 -3.26 -1.34
CA GLN A 128 6.25 -2.62 -0.15
C GLN A 128 5.23 -2.16 0.88
N ILE A 129 3.99 -1.93 0.47
CA ILE A 129 3.00 -1.36 1.36
C ILE A 129 2.75 -2.28 2.57
N TYR A 130 2.77 -1.70 3.77
CA TYR A 130 2.44 -2.43 4.99
C TYR A 130 0.94 -2.62 5.12
N LEU A 131 0.51 -3.86 5.26
CA LEU A 131 -0.88 -4.25 5.29
C LEU A 131 -1.33 -4.85 6.64
N GLY A 132 -0.47 -4.78 7.65
CA GLY A 132 -0.75 -5.33 8.98
C GLY A 132 -0.19 -6.73 9.19
N GLU A 133 -0.22 -7.23 10.42
CA GLU A 133 0.23 -8.56 10.85
C GLU A 133 1.64 -8.93 10.36
N GLY A 134 2.55 -7.93 10.34
CA GLY A 134 3.91 -8.11 9.83
C GLY A 134 4.00 -8.27 8.31
N SER A 135 2.89 -8.17 7.58
CA SER A 135 2.82 -8.40 6.13
C SER A 135 3.14 -7.13 5.35
N TYR A 136 4.18 -7.19 4.54
CA TYR A 136 4.58 -6.16 3.59
C TYR A 136 4.36 -6.68 2.17
N GLY A 137 3.60 -5.91 1.40
CA GLY A 137 3.16 -6.25 0.05
C GLY A 137 1.95 -7.17 0.00
N ILE A 138 1.32 -7.15 -1.18
CA ILE A 138 0.04 -7.82 -1.43
C ILE A 138 0.12 -9.35 -1.34
N ALA A 139 1.25 -9.95 -1.75
CA ALA A 139 1.38 -11.41 -1.77
C ALA A 139 1.47 -11.97 -0.35
N SER A 140 2.29 -11.35 0.52
CA SER A 140 2.38 -11.73 1.92
C SER A 140 1.05 -11.52 2.65
N ALA A 141 0.38 -10.39 2.41
CA ALA A 141 -0.92 -10.11 3.00
C ALA A 141 -2.02 -11.07 2.51
N SER A 142 -2.00 -11.46 1.24
CA SER A 142 -2.94 -12.44 0.68
C SER A 142 -2.86 -13.79 1.39
N LEU A 143 -1.64 -14.27 1.63
CA LEU A 143 -1.42 -15.50 2.39
C LEU A 143 -1.79 -15.34 3.86
N GLU A 144 -1.42 -14.22 4.50
CA GLU A 144 -1.70 -13.99 5.91
C GLU A 144 -3.19 -13.92 6.22
N TYR A 145 -3.97 -13.18 5.40
CA TYR A 145 -5.39 -12.94 5.68
C TYR A 145 -6.32 -13.99 5.11
N PHE A 146 -5.93 -14.68 4.04
CA PHE A 146 -6.83 -15.57 3.30
C PHE A 146 -6.26 -16.95 3.01
N ASP A 147 -4.98 -17.19 3.33
CA ASP A 147 -4.27 -18.44 2.96
C ASP A 147 -4.38 -18.74 1.45
N LYS A 148 -4.29 -17.69 0.62
CA LYS A 148 -4.46 -17.77 -0.84
C LYS A 148 -3.37 -17.01 -1.57
N PRO A 149 -2.88 -17.50 -2.71
CA PRO A 149 -2.08 -16.71 -3.62
C PRO A 149 -2.93 -15.59 -4.26
N ILE A 150 -2.28 -14.48 -4.65
CA ILE A 150 -2.96 -13.27 -5.15
C ILE A 150 -3.87 -13.51 -6.37
N ASN A 151 -3.55 -14.50 -7.21
CA ASN A 151 -4.34 -14.87 -8.40
C ASN A 151 -5.64 -15.63 -8.06
N LYS A 152 -5.85 -16.00 -6.81
CA LYS A 152 -7.07 -16.65 -6.31
C LYS A 152 -7.96 -15.73 -5.48
N LEU A 153 -7.56 -14.46 -5.32
CA LEU A 153 -8.37 -13.48 -4.61
C LEU A 153 -9.64 -13.14 -5.39
N ASN A 154 -10.75 -13.03 -4.67
CA ASN A 154 -11.99 -12.47 -5.20
C ASN A 154 -12.05 -10.95 -4.98
N TYR A 155 -13.09 -10.28 -5.53
CA TYR A 155 -13.29 -8.82 -5.41
C TYR A 155 -13.34 -8.33 -3.96
N ALA A 156 -14.01 -9.08 -3.09
CA ALA A 156 -14.18 -8.70 -1.70
C ALA A 156 -12.84 -8.79 -0.92
N GLU A 157 -12.03 -9.80 -1.21
CA GLU A 157 -10.71 -10.00 -0.62
C GLU A 157 -9.73 -8.94 -1.11
N ALA A 158 -9.68 -8.67 -2.42
CA ALA A 158 -8.86 -7.60 -3.01
C ALA A 158 -9.22 -6.22 -2.44
N ALA A 159 -10.52 -5.92 -2.33
CA ALA A 159 -11.00 -4.67 -1.74
C ALA A 159 -10.65 -4.54 -0.24
N LEU A 160 -10.66 -5.66 0.50
CA LEU A 160 -10.21 -5.65 1.89
C LEU A 160 -8.72 -5.32 2.00
N LEU A 161 -7.86 -5.96 1.20
CA LEU A 161 -6.43 -5.62 1.17
C LEU A 161 -6.20 -4.15 0.83
N ALA A 162 -6.91 -3.63 -0.17
CA ALA A 162 -6.83 -2.23 -0.57
C ALA A 162 -7.36 -1.23 0.49
N ALA A 163 -8.17 -1.70 1.44
CA ALA A 163 -8.66 -0.87 2.54
C ALA A 163 -7.63 -0.70 3.68
N LEU A 164 -6.65 -1.62 3.79
CA LEU A 164 -5.70 -1.68 4.91
C LEU A 164 -4.69 -0.53 4.95
N PRO A 165 -4.11 -0.03 3.84
CA PRO A 165 -3.04 0.98 3.87
C PRO A 165 -3.38 2.21 4.70
N LYS A 166 -4.64 2.62 4.71
CA LYS A 166 -5.12 3.79 5.44
C LYS A 166 -4.91 3.71 6.96
N ALA A 167 -5.07 2.53 7.54
CA ALA A 167 -4.84 2.26 8.96
C ALA A 167 -4.81 0.75 9.20
N PRO A 168 -3.70 0.06 8.93
CA PRO A 168 -3.62 -1.41 8.97
C PRO A 168 -4.08 -2.00 10.31
N SER A 169 -3.64 -1.43 11.41
CA SER A 169 -4.03 -1.92 12.75
C SER A 169 -5.52 -1.72 13.07
N ARG A 170 -6.15 -0.66 12.52
CA ARG A 170 -7.57 -0.35 12.78
C ARG A 170 -8.52 -1.19 11.94
N TYR A 171 -8.16 -1.40 10.66
CA TYR A 171 -8.98 -2.15 9.70
C TYR A 171 -8.60 -3.63 9.61
N ASN A 172 -7.78 -4.10 10.55
CA ASN A 172 -7.40 -5.49 10.64
C ASN A 172 -8.63 -6.38 10.88
N PRO A 173 -8.94 -7.34 9.99
CA PRO A 173 -10.12 -8.19 10.11
C PRO A 173 -10.07 -9.15 11.31
N PHE A 174 -8.87 -9.53 11.77
CA PHE A 174 -8.70 -10.38 12.96
C PHE A 174 -9.04 -9.64 14.26
N LYS A 175 -8.82 -8.29 14.27
CA LYS A 175 -9.08 -7.45 15.45
C LYS A 175 -10.46 -6.80 15.41
N ASN A 176 -10.92 -6.39 14.22
CA ASN A 176 -12.20 -5.69 14.07
C ASN A 176 -12.85 -5.93 12.71
N ILE A 177 -13.51 -7.09 12.58
CA ILE A 177 -14.20 -7.50 11.36
C ILE A 177 -15.28 -6.51 10.90
N LYS A 178 -15.96 -5.82 11.83
CA LYS A 178 -17.03 -4.85 11.49
C LYS A 178 -16.44 -3.62 10.80
N LEU A 179 -15.35 -3.07 11.34
CA LEU A 179 -14.67 -1.92 10.73
C LEU A 179 -14.00 -2.29 9.40
N ALA A 180 -13.43 -3.49 9.30
CA ALA A 180 -12.85 -4.00 8.07
C ALA A 180 -13.92 -4.11 6.97
N LYS A 181 -15.08 -4.71 7.26
CA LYS A 181 -16.21 -4.80 6.32
C LYS A 181 -16.78 -3.44 5.94
N TYR A 182 -16.90 -2.51 6.87
CA TYR A 182 -17.38 -1.15 6.59
C TYR A 182 -16.45 -0.38 5.65
N ARG A 183 -15.13 -0.58 5.79
CA ARG A 183 -14.13 0.12 4.96
C ARG A 183 -13.96 -0.52 3.58
N ARG A 184 -14.13 -1.82 3.46
CA ARG A 184 -14.11 -2.59 2.21
C ARG A 184 -15.18 -2.12 1.24
#